data_d006f87963f73c632e33df166f4c3806
#
_entry.id   d006f87963f73c632e33df166f4c3806
#
_cell.length_a   1.000
_cell.length_b   1.000
_cell.length_c   1.000
_cell.angle_alpha   90.00
_cell.angle_beta   90.00
_cell.angle_gamma   90.00
#
_symmetry.space_group_name_H-M   'P 1'
#
loop_
_entity.id
_entity.type
_entity.pdbx_description
1 polymer ?
#
loop_
_entity_poly.entity_id
_entity_poly.type
_entity_poly.pdbx_seq_one_letter_code
_entity_poly.pdbx_strand_id
1 'polypeptide(L)'
;MMVLVDEAHGSHFGFHENLPISAMEAGADMAACSLHKTVGSLTQSSILITQGNRVDSNRIQSTLNMLQSTSPSSLLMASLDTARSYMALHGNLLLDKVMKMAEDTRKRINKIKGFKAITKEYVWNHKGYDFDETKIMVKVSDIGITGFDAYNILSQESNIQMELAET
;
A
#
# COMPACT_ATOMS: atom_id res chain seq x y z
N MET A 1 -8.24 -15.46 -19.72
CA MET A 1 -6.91 -15.28 -19.09
C MET A 1 -7.14 -15.14 -17.60
N MET A 2 -6.31 -15.75 -16.74
CA MET A 2 -6.35 -15.60 -15.30
C MET A 2 -5.50 -14.37 -14.90
N VAL A 3 -5.99 -13.57 -13.97
CA VAL A 3 -5.32 -12.35 -13.50
C VAL A 3 -4.95 -12.52 -12.03
N LEU A 4 -3.65 -12.45 -11.76
CA LEU A 4 -3.08 -12.50 -10.41
C LEU A 4 -2.45 -11.14 -10.11
N VAL A 5 -2.72 -10.58 -8.95
CA VAL A 5 -2.26 -9.25 -8.55
C VAL A 5 -1.46 -9.33 -7.25
N ASP A 6 -0.27 -8.76 -7.25
CA ASP A 6 0.44 -8.43 -6.01
C ASP A 6 -0.10 -7.08 -5.51
N GLU A 7 -0.97 -7.13 -4.51
CA GLU A 7 -1.60 -5.98 -3.87
C GLU A 7 -1.04 -5.77 -2.44
N ALA A 8 0.23 -6.11 -2.24
CA ALA A 8 0.84 -6.05 -0.92
C ALA A 8 0.76 -4.65 -0.27
N HIS A 9 0.80 -3.59 -1.05
CA HIS A 9 0.68 -2.21 -0.58
C HIS A 9 -0.72 -1.61 -0.75
N GLY A 10 -1.68 -2.33 -1.32
CA GLY A 10 -3.05 -1.87 -1.58
C GLY A 10 -4.11 -2.46 -0.65
N SER A 11 -3.72 -3.14 0.43
CA SER A 11 -4.66 -3.83 1.34
C SER A 11 -5.72 -2.91 1.96
N HIS A 12 -5.55 -1.60 1.89
CA HIS A 12 -6.48 -0.58 2.41
C HIS A 12 -7.45 -0.04 1.35
N PHE A 13 -7.28 -0.35 0.07
CA PHE A 13 -8.06 0.25 -1.02
C PHE A 13 -9.55 0.01 -0.88
N GLY A 14 -9.99 -1.19 -0.55
CA GLY A 14 -11.41 -1.52 -0.40
C GLY A 14 -12.12 -0.87 0.80
N PHE A 15 -11.44 -0.03 1.59
CA PHE A 15 -12.02 0.61 2.76
C PHE A 15 -12.34 2.10 2.57
N HIS A 16 -12.09 2.66 1.36
CA HIS A 16 -12.41 4.06 1.07
C HIS A 16 -12.60 4.33 -0.43
N GLU A 17 -13.69 4.99 -0.80
CA GLU A 17 -14.10 5.22 -2.19
C GLU A 17 -13.16 6.10 -3.03
N ASN A 18 -12.40 6.99 -2.39
CA ASN A 18 -11.45 7.89 -3.08
C ASN A 18 -10.06 7.27 -3.29
N LEU A 19 -9.83 6.04 -2.81
CA LEU A 19 -8.61 5.29 -3.07
C LEU A 19 -8.71 4.51 -4.40
N PRO A 20 -7.58 4.05 -4.94
CA PRO A 20 -7.61 3.20 -6.12
C PRO A 20 -8.51 1.98 -5.95
N ILE A 21 -9.11 1.52 -7.04
CA ILE A 21 -9.92 0.30 -7.05
C ILE A 21 -9.07 -0.90 -6.60
N SER A 22 -9.60 -1.74 -5.72
CA SER A 22 -8.91 -2.95 -5.29
C SER A 22 -8.83 -4.00 -6.42
N ALA A 23 -7.86 -4.90 -6.35
CA ALA A 23 -7.71 -5.97 -7.32
C ALA A 23 -8.98 -6.82 -7.46
N MET A 24 -9.67 -7.09 -6.35
CA MET A 24 -10.92 -7.87 -6.36
C MET A 24 -12.06 -7.12 -7.03
N GLU A 25 -12.23 -5.83 -6.75
CA GLU A 25 -13.23 -4.97 -7.42
C GLU A 25 -12.94 -4.79 -8.90
N ALA A 26 -11.65 -4.76 -9.28
CA ALA A 26 -11.21 -4.73 -10.68
C ALA A 26 -11.42 -6.07 -11.41
N GLY A 27 -11.86 -7.13 -10.74
CA GLY A 27 -12.15 -8.43 -11.32
C GLY A 27 -10.94 -9.37 -11.47
N ALA A 28 -9.88 -9.15 -10.70
CA ALA A 28 -8.77 -10.09 -10.61
C ALA A 28 -9.23 -11.42 -9.99
N ASP A 29 -8.60 -12.53 -10.37
CA ASP A 29 -8.93 -13.86 -9.87
C ASP A 29 -8.28 -14.16 -8.51
N MET A 30 -7.10 -13.58 -8.29
CA MET A 30 -6.36 -13.70 -7.03
C MET A 30 -5.64 -12.38 -6.72
N ALA A 31 -5.55 -12.06 -5.42
CA ALA A 31 -4.70 -10.98 -4.92
C ALA A 31 -3.96 -11.39 -3.65
N ALA A 32 -2.68 -11.06 -3.58
CA ALA A 32 -1.87 -11.22 -2.37
C ALA A 32 -1.77 -9.87 -1.65
N CYS A 33 -2.31 -9.80 -0.43
CA CYS A 33 -2.41 -8.56 0.35
C CYS A 33 -1.61 -8.66 1.64
N SER A 34 -0.73 -7.69 1.91
CA SER A 34 0.06 -7.62 3.16
C SER A 34 -0.59 -6.64 4.13
N LEU A 35 -1.47 -7.14 5.00
CA LEU A 35 -2.22 -6.27 5.92
C LEU A 35 -1.32 -5.53 6.91
N HIS A 36 -0.16 -6.12 7.24
CA HIS A 36 0.82 -5.50 8.13
C HIS A 36 1.45 -4.21 7.56
N LYS A 37 1.40 -3.99 6.23
CA LYS A 37 1.99 -2.80 5.62
C LYS A 37 1.09 -1.56 5.70
N THR A 38 -0.22 -1.74 5.55
CA THR A 38 -1.14 -0.60 5.36
C THR A 38 -2.40 -0.66 6.22
N VAL A 39 -2.72 -1.80 6.84
CA VAL A 39 -3.96 -2.00 7.61
C VAL A 39 -3.71 -2.14 9.12
N GLY A 40 -2.45 -2.28 9.53
CA GLY A 40 -2.06 -2.23 10.95
C GLY A 40 -2.08 -3.57 11.68
N SER A 41 -2.09 -4.71 10.97
CA SER A 41 -1.84 -6.01 11.60
C SER A 41 -0.36 -6.18 11.97
N LEU A 42 -0.05 -7.18 12.80
CA LEU A 42 1.33 -7.51 13.16
C LEU A 42 2.12 -7.93 11.92
N THR A 43 3.43 -7.69 11.94
CA THR A 43 4.33 -8.04 10.83
C THR A 43 4.24 -9.51 10.45
N GLN A 44 4.56 -9.83 9.20
CA GLN A 44 4.45 -11.17 8.60
C GLN A 44 3.00 -11.69 8.43
N SER A 45 1.98 -10.86 8.67
CA SER A 45 0.60 -11.24 8.45
C SER A 45 0.08 -10.77 7.10
N SER A 46 -0.33 -11.72 6.27
CA SER A 46 -0.81 -11.52 4.91
C SER A 46 -2.03 -12.39 4.64
N ILE A 47 -2.80 -12.00 3.63
CA ILE A 47 -3.93 -12.81 3.15
C ILE A 47 -3.80 -13.04 1.64
N LEU A 48 -4.29 -14.18 1.19
CA LEU A 48 -4.52 -14.47 -0.21
C LEU A 48 -6.03 -14.45 -0.45
N ILE A 49 -6.49 -13.57 -1.31
CA ILE A 49 -7.90 -13.43 -1.66
C ILE A 49 -8.12 -14.06 -3.04
N THR A 50 -9.23 -14.77 -3.20
CA THR A 50 -9.59 -15.39 -4.48
C THR A 50 -11.06 -15.17 -4.77
N GLN A 51 -11.42 -15.06 -6.06
CA GLN A 51 -12.81 -14.99 -6.48
C GLN A 51 -13.06 -15.70 -7.82
N GLY A 52 -14.34 -15.96 -8.09
CA GLY A 52 -14.78 -16.61 -9.31
C GLY A 52 -14.45 -18.10 -9.34
N ASN A 53 -14.48 -18.68 -10.53
CA ASN A 53 -14.32 -20.12 -10.74
C ASN A 53 -13.14 -20.48 -11.68
N ARG A 54 -12.33 -19.49 -12.06
CA ARG A 54 -11.15 -19.74 -12.91
C ARG A 54 -9.96 -20.28 -12.10
N VAL A 55 -10.01 -20.16 -10.80
CA VAL A 55 -8.99 -20.66 -9.88
C VAL A 55 -9.55 -21.82 -9.09
N ASP A 56 -8.83 -22.95 -9.09
CA ASP A 56 -9.20 -24.12 -8.30
C ASP A 56 -8.79 -23.93 -6.83
N SER A 57 -9.78 -23.70 -5.98
CA SER A 57 -9.58 -23.49 -4.54
C SER A 57 -8.90 -24.66 -3.84
N ASN A 58 -9.14 -25.91 -4.26
CA ASN A 58 -8.50 -27.09 -3.67
C ASN A 58 -7.00 -27.11 -3.99
N ARG A 59 -6.63 -26.72 -5.21
CA ARG A 59 -5.24 -26.63 -5.62
C ARG A 59 -4.51 -25.54 -4.85
N ILE A 60 -5.16 -24.37 -4.66
CA ILE A 60 -4.60 -23.30 -3.82
C ILE A 60 -4.38 -23.79 -2.41
N GLN A 61 -5.40 -24.38 -1.77
CA GLN A 61 -5.30 -24.89 -0.40
C GLN A 61 -4.19 -25.92 -0.25
N SER A 62 -4.08 -26.86 -1.19
CA SER A 62 -3.02 -27.86 -1.18
C SER A 62 -1.63 -27.23 -1.32
N THR A 63 -1.49 -26.20 -2.17
CA THR A 63 -0.23 -25.46 -2.35
C THR A 63 0.13 -24.69 -1.08
N LEU A 64 -0.82 -23.98 -0.47
CA LEU A 64 -0.62 -23.28 0.79
C LEU A 64 -0.19 -24.22 1.90
N ASN A 65 -0.83 -25.39 2.03
CA ASN A 65 -0.48 -26.39 3.03
C ASN A 65 0.96 -26.95 2.85
N MET A 66 1.47 -26.98 1.63
CA MET A 66 2.87 -27.38 1.36
C MET A 66 3.88 -26.27 1.65
N LEU A 67 3.50 -25.01 1.49
CA LEU A 67 4.42 -23.87 1.61
C LEU A 67 4.40 -23.20 2.98
N GLN A 68 3.28 -23.30 3.68
CA GLN A 68 3.10 -22.69 5.01
C GLN A 68 3.50 -23.63 6.14
N SER A 69 3.74 -23.03 7.31
CA SER A 69 3.97 -23.78 8.54
C SER A 69 2.74 -24.60 8.94
N THR A 70 2.95 -25.80 9.45
CA THR A 70 1.90 -26.63 10.07
C THR A 70 1.46 -26.12 11.45
N SER A 71 2.18 -25.13 12.00
CA SER A 71 1.92 -24.54 13.32
C SER A 71 1.62 -23.03 13.15
N PRO A 72 0.41 -22.65 12.71
CA PRO A 72 0.07 -21.25 12.52
C PRO A 72 0.09 -20.48 13.85
N SER A 73 0.56 -19.25 13.83
CA SER A 73 0.52 -18.38 15.01
C SER A 73 -0.90 -17.82 15.22
N SER A 74 -1.56 -18.24 16.30
CA SER A 74 -2.87 -17.70 16.68
C SER A 74 -2.83 -16.19 16.94
N LEU A 75 -1.69 -15.67 17.40
CA LEU A 75 -1.50 -14.23 17.61
C LEU A 75 -1.54 -13.47 16.29
N LEU A 76 -0.84 -13.96 15.26
CA LEU A 76 -0.89 -13.33 13.92
C LEU A 76 -2.28 -13.43 13.30
N MET A 77 -2.96 -14.55 13.44
CA MET A 77 -4.33 -14.73 12.95
C MET A 77 -5.31 -13.77 13.65
N ALA A 78 -5.23 -13.65 14.97
CA ALA A 78 -6.06 -12.70 15.74
C ALA A 78 -5.76 -11.25 15.33
N SER A 79 -4.50 -10.92 15.09
CA SER A 79 -4.09 -9.60 14.61
C SER A 79 -4.67 -9.27 13.23
N LEU A 80 -4.67 -10.22 12.30
CA LEU A 80 -5.29 -10.06 10.97
C LEU A 80 -6.77 -9.76 11.08
N ASP A 81 -7.51 -10.55 11.87
CA ASP A 81 -8.96 -10.36 12.01
C ASP A 81 -9.30 -9.07 12.74
N THR A 82 -8.52 -8.71 13.76
CA THR A 82 -8.69 -7.43 14.48
C THR A 82 -8.46 -6.25 13.54
N ALA A 83 -7.39 -6.27 12.75
CA ALA A 83 -7.08 -5.21 11.79
C ALA A 83 -8.16 -5.07 10.73
N ARG A 84 -8.60 -6.20 10.14
CA ARG A 84 -9.71 -6.24 9.19
C ARG A 84 -11.00 -5.65 9.80
N SER A 85 -11.38 -6.11 10.99
CA SER A 85 -12.59 -5.66 11.68
C SER A 85 -12.52 -4.16 11.99
N TYR A 86 -11.38 -3.69 12.46
CA TYR A 86 -11.16 -2.27 12.77
C TYR A 86 -11.28 -1.39 11.52
N MET A 87 -10.68 -1.82 10.41
CA MET A 87 -10.81 -1.09 9.14
C MET A 87 -12.22 -1.14 8.58
N ALA A 88 -12.94 -2.25 8.71
CA ALA A 88 -14.34 -2.34 8.29
C ALA A 88 -15.25 -1.35 9.04
N LEU A 89 -14.98 -1.10 10.31
CA LEU A 89 -15.78 -0.21 11.16
C LEU A 89 -15.32 1.25 11.09
N HIS A 90 -14.04 1.50 10.94
CA HIS A 90 -13.43 2.83 11.11
C HIS A 90 -12.59 3.29 9.91
N GLY A 91 -12.35 2.42 8.92
CA GLY A 91 -11.41 2.65 7.81
C GLY A 91 -11.70 3.92 7.03
N ASN A 92 -12.96 4.17 6.68
CA ASN A 92 -13.36 5.36 5.95
C ASN A 92 -12.92 6.65 6.68
N LEU A 93 -13.26 6.80 7.95
CA LEU A 93 -12.88 7.97 8.76
C LEU A 93 -11.35 8.11 8.95
N LEU A 94 -10.66 6.97 9.13
CA LEU A 94 -9.21 6.97 9.32
C LEU A 94 -8.49 7.36 8.02
N LEU A 95 -8.91 6.81 6.90
CA LEU A 95 -8.33 7.07 5.59
C LEU A 95 -8.59 8.50 5.13
N ASP A 96 -9.77 9.09 5.41
CA ASP A 96 -10.03 10.52 5.23
C ASP A 96 -8.96 11.38 5.93
N LYS A 97 -8.68 11.08 7.20
CA LYS A 97 -7.66 11.82 7.96
C LYS A 97 -6.27 11.66 7.36
N VAL A 98 -5.88 10.44 6.97
CA VAL A 98 -4.58 10.14 6.38
C VAL A 98 -4.42 10.86 5.05
N MET A 99 -5.42 10.79 4.15
CA MET A 99 -5.38 11.48 2.86
C MET A 99 -5.27 12.99 3.03
N LYS A 100 -6.04 13.58 3.96
CA LYS A 100 -5.95 15.01 4.26
C LYS A 100 -4.57 15.41 4.77
N MET A 101 -3.99 14.63 5.69
CA MET A 101 -2.63 14.88 6.19
C MET A 101 -1.60 14.76 5.07
N ALA A 102 -1.73 13.79 4.19
CA ALA A 102 -0.85 13.59 3.05
C ALA A 102 -0.99 14.74 2.03
N GLU A 103 -2.20 15.19 1.75
CA GLU A 103 -2.46 16.36 0.89
C GLU A 103 -1.81 17.64 1.45
N ASP A 104 -2.02 17.92 2.73
CA ASP A 104 -1.44 19.09 3.40
C ASP A 104 0.10 19.03 3.39
N THR A 105 0.66 17.83 3.56
CA THR A 105 2.11 17.61 3.48
C THR A 105 2.62 17.87 2.06
N ARG A 106 1.97 17.35 1.01
CA ARG A 106 2.33 17.64 -0.38
C ARG A 106 2.28 19.13 -0.67
N LYS A 107 1.24 19.83 -0.21
CA LYS A 107 1.14 21.30 -0.37
C LYS A 107 2.30 22.04 0.29
N ARG A 108 2.76 21.58 1.45
CA ARG A 108 3.92 22.16 2.15
C ARG A 108 5.22 21.88 1.41
N ILE A 109 5.45 20.66 0.97
CA ILE A 109 6.64 20.28 0.21
C ILE A 109 6.71 21.08 -1.10
N ASN A 110 5.61 21.21 -1.80
CA ASN A 110 5.56 21.95 -3.09
C ASN A 110 5.80 23.47 -2.96
N LYS A 111 5.85 24.02 -1.74
CA LYS A 111 6.31 25.41 -1.50
C LYS A 111 7.83 25.51 -1.42
N ILE A 112 8.54 24.41 -1.28
CA ILE A 112 10.01 24.38 -1.19
C ILE A 112 10.57 24.32 -2.60
N LYS A 113 11.35 25.34 -2.98
CA LYS A 113 11.93 25.42 -4.33
C LYS A 113 12.80 24.20 -4.64
N GLY A 114 12.54 23.56 -5.77
CA GLY A 114 13.30 22.39 -6.25
C GLY A 114 12.78 21.05 -5.74
N PHE A 115 11.78 21.04 -4.84
CA PHE A 115 11.09 19.82 -4.43
C PHE A 115 9.73 19.73 -5.10
N LYS A 116 9.34 18.53 -5.50
CA LYS A 116 8.02 18.27 -6.09
C LYS A 116 7.40 17.02 -5.50
N ALA A 117 6.44 17.21 -4.62
CA ALA A 117 5.59 16.08 -4.17
C ALA A 117 4.62 15.71 -5.30
N ILE A 118 4.56 14.43 -5.62
CA ILE A 118 3.73 13.88 -6.68
C ILE A 118 2.26 13.90 -6.24
N THR A 119 1.38 14.31 -7.16
CA THR A 119 -0.07 14.38 -6.96
C THR A 119 -0.79 13.46 -7.94
N LYS A 120 -2.05 13.14 -7.66
CA LYS A 120 -2.91 12.36 -8.56
C LYS A 120 -2.98 12.99 -9.96
N GLU A 121 -3.12 14.32 -10.04
CA GLU A 121 -3.09 15.07 -11.29
C GLU A 121 -1.77 14.91 -12.06
N TYR A 122 -0.63 14.95 -11.35
CA TYR A 122 0.67 14.71 -11.98
C TYR A 122 0.73 13.30 -12.61
N VAL A 123 0.26 12.27 -11.90
CA VAL A 123 0.23 10.89 -12.42
C VAL A 123 -0.65 10.79 -13.66
N TRP A 124 -1.84 11.37 -13.66
CA TRP A 124 -2.74 11.36 -14.82
C TRP A 124 -2.14 12.07 -16.04
N ASN A 125 -1.50 13.22 -15.84
CA ASN A 125 -0.82 13.96 -16.92
C ASN A 125 0.37 13.19 -17.51
N HIS A 126 0.91 12.20 -16.78
CA HIS A 126 2.01 11.34 -17.23
C HIS A 126 1.52 9.92 -17.60
N LYS A 127 0.25 9.77 -17.98
CA LYS A 127 -0.38 8.50 -18.42
C LYS A 127 -0.45 7.42 -17.35
N GLY A 128 -0.40 7.78 -16.09
CA GLY A 128 -0.74 6.89 -14.99
C GLY A 128 -2.26 6.67 -14.92
N TYR A 129 -2.70 5.53 -14.36
CA TYR A 129 -4.12 5.21 -14.25
C TYR A 129 -4.74 5.74 -12.97
N ASP A 130 -4.11 5.46 -11.83
CA ASP A 130 -4.56 5.93 -10.53
C ASP A 130 -3.39 6.08 -9.56
N PHE A 131 -3.65 6.66 -8.39
CA PHE A 131 -2.63 7.02 -7.42
C PHE A 131 -3.13 6.84 -5.99
N ASP A 132 -2.35 6.12 -5.18
CA ASP A 132 -2.61 6.01 -3.74
C ASP A 132 -2.26 7.32 -3.03
N GLU A 133 -3.26 8.13 -2.72
CA GLU A 133 -3.08 9.44 -2.09
C GLU A 133 -2.61 9.36 -0.63
N THR A 134 -2.59 8.19 0.00
CA THR A 134 -1.99 8.01 1.33
C THR A 134 -0.46 7.99 1.27
N LYS A 135 0.14 7.75 0.09
CA LYS A 135 1.60 7.72 -0.12
C LYS A 135 2.13 9.09 -0.49
N ILE A 136 3.29 9.43 0.04
CA ILE A 136 3.99 10.69 -0.28
C ILE A 136 5.25 10.35 -1.05
N MET A 137 5.24 10.67 -2.35
CA MET A 137 6.42 10.56 -3.21
C MET A 137 6.95 11.97 -3.50
N VAL A 138 8.27 12.15 -3.38
CA VAL A 138 8.93 13.45 -3.58
C VAL A 138 10.03 13.31 -4.62
N LYS A 139 9.93 14.08 -5.68
CA LYS A 139 10.99 14.24 -6.68
C LYS A 139 11.98 15.28 -6.19
N VAL A 140 13.26 14.94 -6.18
CA VAL A 140 14.38 15.82 -5.74
C VAL A 140 15.41 16.09 -6.83
N SER A 141 15.28 15.48 -8.01
CA SER A 141 16.23 15.66 -9.11
C SER A 141 16.40 17.12 -9.58
N ASP A 142 15.40 17.96 -9.33
CA ASP A 142 15.46 19.38 -9.74
C ASP A 142 16.44 20.21 -8.89
N ILE A 143 16.95 19.65 -7.77
CA ILE A 143 18.05 20.25 -6.97
C ILE A 143 19.38 19.53 -7.19
N GLY A 144 19.45 18.60 -8.15
CA GLY A 144 20.70 17.97 -8.57
C GLY A 144 21.20 16.85 -7.67
N ILE A 145 20.31 16.25 -6.84
CA ILE A 145 20.65 15.07 -6.01
C ILE A 145 19.78 13.88 -6.41
N THR A 146 20.26 12.69 -6.10
CA THR A 146 19.50 11.45 -6.25
C THR A 146 18.56 11.23 -5.05
N GLY A 147 17.57 10.34 -5.20
CA GLY A 147 16.75 9.91 -4.07
C GLY A 147 17.58 9.24 -2.96
N PHE A 148 18.66 8.54 -3.32
CA PHE A 148 19.58 7.95 -2.33
C PHE A 148 20.37 9.01 -1.55
N ASP A 149 20.80 10.09 -2.20
CA ASP A 149 21.45 11.21 -1.50
C ASP A 149 20.46 11.87 -0.54
N ALA A 150 19.24 12.15 -1.00
CA ALA A 150 18.18 12.71 -0.16
C ALA A 150 17.86 11.79 1.04
N TYR A 151 17.75 10.48 0.82
CA TYR A 151 17.54 9.51 1.89
C TYR A 151 18.63 9.58 2.95
N ASN A 152 19.90 9.58 2.52
CA ASN A 152 21.04 9.63 3.43
C ASN A 152 21.06 10.92 4.26
N ILE A 153 20.85 12.08 3.62
CA ILE A 153 20.77 13.38 4.29
C ILE A 153 19.65 13.40 5.33
N LEU A 154 18.44 13.00 4.93
CA LEU A 154 17.27 12.98 5.82
C LEU A 154 17.49 12.03 7.01
N SER A 155 18.04 10.86 6.75
CA SER A 155 18.30 9.85 7.79
C SER A 155 19.39 10.31 8.78
N GLN A 156 20.51 10.84 8.27
CA GLN A 156 21.68 11.16 9.10
C GLN A 156 21.55 12.50 9.81
N GLU A 157 20.99 13.51 9.15
CA GLU A 157 20.97 14.87 9.68
C GLU A 157 19.64 15.23 10.34
N SER A 158 18.53 14.59 9.95
CA SER A 158 17.19 14.94 10.42
C SER A 158 16.46 13.80 11.13
N ASN A 159 17.04 12.61 11.23
CA ASN A 159 16.41 11.39 11.77
C ASN A 159 15.08 11.05 11.09
N ILE A 160 14.94 11.37 9.79
CA ILE A 160 13.77 11.05 8.98
C ILE A 160 14.09 9.80 8.16
N GLN A 161 13.34 8.71 8.41
CA GLN A 161 13.45 7.47 7.64
C GLN A 161 12.42 7.46 6.52
N MET A 162 12.89 7.31 5.29
CA MET A 162 12.05 7.10 4.12
C MET A 162 11.87 5.59 3.90
N GLU A 163 10.74 5.19 3.35
CA GLU A 163 10.47 3.78 3.05
C GLU A 163 11.31 3.29 1.86
N LEU A 164 11.47 4.13 0.85
CA LEU A 164 12.15 3.79 -0.40
C LEU A 164 12.88 5.02 -0.95
N ALA A 165 14.03 4.78 -1.57
CA ALA A 165 14.76 5.77 -2.36
C ALA A 165 15.10 5.17 -3.73
N GLU A 166 15.03 6.01 -4.77
CA GLU A 166 15.35 5.62 -6.14
C GLU A 166 16.29 6.66 -6.80
N THR A 167 16.87 6.28 -7.94
CA THR A 167 17.78 7.15 -8.74
C THR A 167 17.00 8.12 -9.61
#